data_6c5f38320af932807aa0fa499f26fb8b
#
_entry.id   6c5f38320af932807aa0fa499f26fb8b
#
_cell.length_a   1.000
_cell.length_b   1.000
_cell.length_c   1.000
_cell.angle_alpha   90.00
_cell.angle_beta   90.00
_cell.angle_gamma   90.00
#
_symmetry.space_group_name_H-M   'P 1'
#
loop_
_entity.id
_entity.type
_entity.pdbx_description
1 polymer ?
#
loop_
_entity_poly.entity_id
_entity_poly.type
_entity_poly.pdbx_seq_one_letter_code
_entity_poly.pdbx_strand_id
1 'polypeptide(L)'
;LRCLAWALQRHTDDHGNGELFFAPMDVSLSEETTVQPDLIYITSERHEIIGEQRIHGAPDLIVEILSPSTAHRDIGIKKRLYEQHGVREYWTVDPESQAVEIHVNTESGFQQHARVVETGSAASSVINGFYVDVAGLF
;
A
#
# COMPACT_ATOMS: atom_id res chain seq x y z
N LEU A 1 -8.32 -3.33 -8.20
CA LEU A 1 -8.00 -3.76 -6.84
C LEU A 1 -7.96 -5.27 -6.68
N ARG A 2 -8.97 -5.96 -7.21
CA ARG A 2 -9.08 -7.42 -7.03
C ARG A 2 -7.88 -8.17 -7.60
N CYS A 3 -7.40 -7.80 -8.77
CA CYS A 3 -6.23 -8.46 -9.38
C CYS A 3 -4.97 -8.25 -8.55
N LEU A 4 -4.75 -7.04 -8.07
CA LEU A 4 -3.60 -6.73 -7.23
C LEU A 4 -3.70 -7.45 -5.89
N ALA A 5 -4.87 -7.42 -5.27
CA ALA A 5 -5.13 -8.10 -4.01
C ALA A 5 -4.88 -9.61 -4.12
N TRP A 6 -5.34 -10.22 -5.20
CA TRP A 6 -5.15 -11.64 -5.43
C TRP A 6 -3.67 -11.99 -5.63
N ALA A 7 -2.94 -11.18 -6.39
CA ALA A 7 -1.51 -11.38 -6.61
C ALA A 7 -0.73 -11.29 -5.30
N LEU A 8 -1.06 -10.29 -4.46
CA LEU A 8 -0.43 -10.12 -3.15
C LEU A 8 -0.77 -11.27 -2.21
N GLN A 9 -2.02 -11.71 -2.16
CA GLN A 9 -2.45 -12.81 -1.30
C GLN A 9 -1.74 -14.10 -1.70
N ARG A 10 -1.65 -14.37 -2.99
CA ARG A 10 -0.97 -15.55 -3.49
C ARG A 10 0.52 -15.55 -3.14
N HIS A 11 1.18 -14.41 -3.32
CA HIS A 11 2.59 -14.28 -2.96
C HIS A 11 2.79 -14.48 -1.45
N THR A 12 1.92 -13.90 -0.66
CA THR A 12 1.97 -14.02 0.81
C THR A 12 1.74 -15.45 1.27
N ASP A 13 0.78 -16.14 0.66
CA ASP A 13 0.50 -17.54 0.97
C ASP A 13 1.68 -18.44 0.62
N ASP A 14 2.34 -18.17 -0.51
CA ASP A 14 3.47 -18.97 -0.97
C ASP A 14 4.72 -18.75 -0.12
N HIS A 15 4.92 -17.56 0.44
CA HIS A 15 6.14 -17.18 1.15
C HIS A 15 5.98 -17.07 2.67
N GLY A 16 4.76 -16.91 3.15
CA GLY A 16 4.47 -16.84 4.58
C GLY A 16 5.13 -15.65 5.30
N ASN A 17 5.34 -14.55 4.59
CA ASN A 17 6.13 -13.42 5.09
C ASN A 17 5.32 -12.23 5.62
N GLY A 18 4.00 -12.37 5.73
CA GLY A 18 3.16 -11.30 6.25
C GLY A 18 1.67 -11.60 6.14
N GLU A 19 0.86 -10.58 6.43
CA GLU A 19 -0.59 -10.65 6.32
C GLU A 19 -1.16 -9.47 5.55
N LEU A 20 -2.25 -9.73 4.81
CA LEU A 20 -2.98 -8.75 4.05
C LEU A 20 -4.31 -8.43 4.71
N PHE A 21 -4.70 -7.18 4.64
CA PHE A 21 -6.01 -6.71 5.08
C PHE A 21 -6.61 -5.81 4.02
N PHE A 22 -7.94 -5.79 3.95
CA PHE A 22 -8.70 -5.01 2.97
C PHE A 22 -9.64 -4.05 3.68
N ALA A 23 -9.97 -2.94 3.03
CA ALA A 23 -11.00 -2.05 3.53
C ALA A 23 -12.35 -2.77 3.65
N PRO A 24 -13.17 -2.46 4.66
CA PRO A 24 -12.88 -1.53 5.73
C PRO A 24 -12.06 -2.16 6.86
N MET A 25 -10.90 -1.59 7.13
CA MET A 25 -10.05 -1.98 8.25
C MET A 25 -9.44 -0.71 8.82
N ASP A 26 -9.73 -0.43 10.08
CA ASP A 26 -9.18 0.75 10.74
C ASP A 26 -7.70 0.58 11.05
N VAL A 27 -6.93 1.58 10.68
CA VAL A 27 -5.52 1.68 11.02
C VAL A 27 -5.34 2.91 11.89
N SER A 28 -5.00 2.70 13.15
CA SER A 28 -4.69 3.78 14.07
C SER A 28 -3.21 4.12 13.94
N LEU A 29 -2.93 5.18 13.20
CA LEU A 29 -1.55 5.68 13.04
C LEU A 29 -1.07 6.38 14.30
N SER A 30 -2.01 6.99 15.02
CA SER A 30 -1.78 7.59 16.33
C SER A 30 -3.11 7.60 17.07
N GLU A 31 -3.13 8.08 18.32
CA GLU A 31 -4.38 8.20 19.10
C GLU A 31 -5.41 9.08 18.40
N GLU A 32 -4.95 10.05 17.61
CA GLU A 32 -5.82 11.04 16.97
C GLU A 32 -6.08 10.76 15.49
N THR A 33 -5.36 9.82 14.89
CA THR A 33 -5.39 9.61 13.44
C THR A 33 -5.71 8.18 13.10
N THR A 34 -6.86 7.98 12.45
CA THR A 34 -7.32 6.68 11.96
C THR A 34 -7.60 6.78 10.47
N VAL A 35 -7.13 5.80 9.70
CA VAL A 35 -7.34 5.71 8.26
C VAL A 35 -7.89 4.35 7.89
N GLN A 36 -8.47 4.23 6.69
CA GLN A 36 -8.96 2.96 6.15
C GLN A 36 -8.43 2.79 4.73
N PRO A 37 -7.17 2.39 4.58
CA PRO A 37 -6.59 2.16 3.25
C PRO A 37 -7.30 1.02 2.52
N ASP A 38 -7.25 1.04 1.19
CA ASP A 38 -7.87 0.00 0.39
C ASP A 38 -7.24 -1.36 0.61
N LEU A 39 -5.91 -1.38 0.76
CA LEU A 39 -5.17 -2.61 0.99
C LEU A 39 -3.98 -2.33 1.90
N ILE A 40 -3.72 -3.27 2.82
CA ILE A 40 -2.68 -3.14 3.85
C ILE A 40 -1.87 -4.42 3.88
N TYR A 41 -0.55 -4.29 3.94
CA TYR A 41 0.35 -5.42 4.15
C TYR A 41 1.22 -5.16 5.38
N ILE A 42 1.30 -6.15 6.26
CA ILE A 42 2.10 -6.09 7.47
C ILE A 42 3.01 -7.31 7.50
N THR A 43 4.33 -7.07 7.62
CA THR A 43 5.30 -8.16 7.68
C THR A 43 5.12 -8.99 8.95
N SER A 44 5.52 -10.26 8.88
CA SER A 44 5.46 -11.15 10.05
C SER A 44 6.27 -10.62 11.23
N GLU A 45 7.34 -9.91 10.96
CA GLU A 45 8.20 -9.31 12.00
C GLU A 45 7.47 -8.24 12.81
N ARG A 46 6.41 -7.65 12.25
CA ARG A 46 5.65 -6.59 12.89
C ARG A 46 4.21 -6.98 13.23
N HIS A 47 3.94 -8.28 13.31
CA HIS A 47 2.58 -8.78 13.57
C HIS A 47 1.98 -8.27 14.89
N GLU A 48 2.80 -7.76 15.81
CA GLU A 48 2.32 -7.22 17.09
C GLU A 48 1.41 -6.01 16.94
N ILE A 49 1.46 -5.31 15.80
CA ILE A 49 0.56 -4.18 15.56
C ILE A 49 -0.86 -4.62 15.14
N ILE A 50 -1.04 -5.89 14.82
CA ILE A 50 -2.33 -6.43 14.42
C ILE A 50 -3.15 -6.72 15.66
N GLY A 51 -4.20 -5.90 15.89
CA GLY A 51 -5.13 -6.10 17.00
C GLY A 51 -6.35 -6.90 16.58
N GLU A 52 -7.27 -7.14 17.52
CA GLU A 52 -8.48 -7.91 17.25
C GLU A 52 -9.44 -7.21 16.29
N GLN A 53 -9.52 -5.88 16.37
CA GLN A 53 -10.48 -5.09 15.59
C GLN A 53 -9.85 -4.05 14.70
N ARG A 54 -8.57 -3.75 14.89
CA ARG A 54 -7.86 -2.73 14.13
C ARG A 54 -6.36 -2.94 14.15
N ILE A 55 -5.69 -2.24 13.24
CA ILE A 55 -4.24 -2.18 13.21
C ILE A 55 -3.78 -1.02 14.08
N HIS A 56 -2.78 -1.26 14.92
CA HIS A 56 -2.22 -0.25 15.84
C HIS A 56 -0.80 0.12 15.40
N GLY A 57 -0.69 1.09 14.52
CA GLY A 57 0.59 1.57 14.02
C GLY A 57 0.65 1.59 12.51
N ALA A 58 1.78 2.02 11.96
CA ALA A 58 1.96 2.14 10.53
C ALA A 58 2.21 0.76 9.89
N PRO A 59 1.39 0.37 8.90
CA PRO A 59 1.67 -0.83 8.12
C PRO A 59 2.98 -0.71 7.34
N ASP A 60 3.50 -1.84 6.90
CA ASP A 60 4.71 -1.85 6.06
C ASP A 60 4.42 -1.39 4.64
N LEU A 61 3.23 -1.69 4.13
CA LEU A 61 2.83 -1.29 2.79
C LEU A 61 1.34 -0.94 2.77
N ILE A 62 1.02 0.15 2.11
CA ILE A 62 -0.37 0.60 1.91
C ILE A 62 -0.60 0.80 0.43
N VAL A 63 -1.75 0.35 -0.06
CA VAL A 63 -2.22 0.60 -1.43
C VAL A 63 -3.50 1.41 -1.37
N GLU A 64 -3.55 2.49 -2.15
CA GLU A 64 -4.75 3.29 -2.36
C GLU A 64 -5.15 3.27 -3.83
N ILE A 65 -6.42 2.96 -4.08
CA ILE A 65 -6.98 3.00 -5.43
C ILE A 65 -7.59 4.38 -5.62
N LEU A 66 -7.15 5.09 -6.64
CA LEU A 66 -7.59 6.45 -6.88
C LEU A 66 -8.93 6.48 -7.61
N SER A 67 -9.76 7.45 -7.26
CA SER A 67 -11.00 7.74 -7.98
C SER A 67 -10.90 9.12 -8.61
N PRO A 68 -11.56 9.37 -9.77
CA PRO A 68 -11.43 10.65 -10.47
C PRO A 68 -11.84 11.87 -9.64
N SER A 69 -12.84 11.69 -8.77
CA SER A 69 -13.42 12.82 -8.03
C SER A 69 -12.59 13.27 -6.83
N THR A 70 -11.72 12.43 -6.30
CA THR A 70 -10.99 12.71 -5.06
C THR A 70 -9.47 12.63 -5.19
N ALA A 71 -8.99 12.16 -6.35
CA ALA A 71 -7.59 11.77 -6.54
C ALA A 71 -6.56 12.83 -6.16
N HIS A 72 -6.74 14.05 -6.63
CA HIS A 72 -5.72 15.09 -6.45
C HIS A 72 -5.64 15.62 -5.02
N ARG A 73 -6.76 15.69 -4.35
CA ARG A 73 -6.84 16.27 -3.02
C ARG A 73 -6.40 15.28 -1.94
N ASP A 74 -6.94 14.07 -2.03
CA ASP A 74 -6.71 13.05 -1.00
C ASP A 74 -5.31 12.44 -1.07
N ILE A 75 -4.74 12.34 -2.26
CA ILE A 75 -3.39 11.79 -2.44
C ILE A 75 -2.35 12.58 -1.65
N GLY A 76 -2.35 13.91 -1.79
CA GLY A 76 -1.36 14.76 -1.14
C GLY A 76 -1.45 14.69 0.37
N ILE A 77 -2.67 14.71 0.91
CA ILE A 77 -2.91 14.66 2.34
C ILE A 77 -2.54 13.29 2.90
N LYS A 78 -3.01 12.21 2.27
CA LYS A 78 -2.73 10.85 2.70
C LYS A 78 -1.26 10.51 2.59
N LYS A 79 -0.61 10.92 1.52
CA LYS A 79 0.81 10.69 1.31
C LYS A 79 1.64 11.30 2.44
N ARG A 80 1.37 12.55 2.81
CA ARG A 80 2.08 13.20 3.92
C ARG A 80 1.81 12.51 5.24
N LEU A 81 0.57 12.09 5.45
CA LEU A 81 0.17 11.38 6.65
C LEU A 81 0.92 10.06 6.82
N TYR A 82 0.95 9.28 5.76
CA TYR A 82 1.65 7.99 5.77
C TYR A 82 3.17 8.18 5.92
N GLU A 83 3.72 9.19 5.26
CA GLU A 83 5.14 9.53 5.36
C GLU A 83 5.52 9.87 6.80
N GLN A 84 4.74 10.74 7.44
CA GLN A 84 5.00 11.19 8.81
C GLN A 84 4.92 10.08 9.84
N HIS A 85 4.05 9.10 9.61
CA HIS A 85 3.84 7.99 10.55
C HIS A 85 4.69 6.77 10.27
N GLY A 86 5.56 6.84 9.25
CA GLY A 86 6.54 5.80 9.02
C GLY A 86 6.08 4.60 8.20
N VAL A 87 5.03 4.77 7.39
CA VAL A 87 4.66 3.74 6.40
C VAL A 87 5.83 3.57 5.45
N ARG A 88 6.32 2.34 5.30
CA ARG A 88 7.56 2.09 4.55
C ARG A 88 7.37 2.20 3.05
N GLU A 89 6.26 1.71 2.51
CA GLU A 89 6.00 1.73 1.09
C GLU A 89 4.54 2.09 0.81
N TYR A 90 4.33 2.98 -0.13
CA TYR A 90 3.00 3.50 -0.46
C TYR A 90 2.77 3.37 -1.97
N TRP A 91 1.71 2.64 -2.32
CA TRP A 91 1.31 2.42 -3.70
C TRP A 91 0.03 3.19 -4.01
N THR A 92 0.02 3.90 -5.12
CA THR A 92 -1.22 4.43 -5.69
C THR A 92 -1.49 3.73 -7.01
N VAL A 93 -2.73 3.32 -7.20
CA VAL A 93 -3.20 2.68 -8.43
C VAL A 93 -4.28 3.57 -9.02
N ASP A 94 -4.03 4.08 -10.22
CA ASP A 94 -4.94 4.99 -10.92
C ASP A 94 -5.56 4.27 -12.12
N PRO A 95 -6.85 3.84 -12.01
CA PRO A 95 -7.51 3.15 -13.12
C PRO A 95 -7.70 4.03 -14.34
N GLU A 96 -7.83 5.34 -14.17
CA GLU A 96 -8.07 6.26 -15.27
C GLU A 96 -6.85 6.36 -16.21
N SER A 97 -5.67 6.54 -15.64
CA SER A 97 -4.44 6.60 -16.42
C SER A 97 -3.75 5.25 -16.57
N GLN A 98 -4.29 4.20 -15.94
CA GLN A 98 -3.68 2.87 -15.87
C GLN A 98 -2.25 2.93 -15.35
N ALA A 99 -2.05 3.69 -14.28
CA ALA A 99 -0.74 3.94 -13.70
C ALA A 99 -0.63 3.37 -12.29
N VAL A 100 0.55 2.85 -11.98
CA VAL A 100 0.92 2.43 -10.64
C VAL A 100 2.14 3.25 -10.24
N GLU A 101 2.07 3.92 -9.10
CA GLU A 101 3.21 4.61 -8.51
C GLU A 101 3.56 3.97 -7.19
N ILE A 102 4.85 3.78 -6.96
CA ILE A 102 5.38 3.24 -5.71
C ILE A 102 6.33 4.25 -5.11
N HIS A 103 6.07 4.60 -3.86
CA HIS A 103 6.92 5.49 -3.07
C HIS A 103 7.50 4.73 -1.89
N VAL A 104 8.79 4.89 -1.66
CA VAL A 104 9.49 4.27 -0.53
C VAL A 104 9.91 5.35 0.44
N ASN A 105 9.63 5.13 1.73
CA ASN A 105 9.94 6.08 2.77
C ASN A 105 11.43 6.01 3.13
N THR A 106 12.09 7.15 3.06
CA THR A 106 13.51 7.29 3.38
C THR A 106 13.67 8.32 4.51
N GLU A 107 14.88 8.56 4.93
CA GLU A 107 15.17 9.62 5.91
C GLU A 107 14.72 11.00 5.42
N SER A 108 14.69 11.18 4.09
CA SER A 108 14.23 12.44 3.47
C SER A 108 12.76 12.42 3.10
N GLY A 109 12.00 11.42 3.56
CA GLY A 109 10.59 11.23 3.23
C GLY A 109 10.39 10.29 2.06
N PHE A 110 9.19 10.27 1.51
CA PHE A 110 8.86 9.40 0.38
C PHE A 110 9.63 9.81 -0.87
N GLN A 111 10.28 8.81 -1.48
CA GLN A 111 10.93 8.95 -2.78
C GLN A 111 10.23 8.03 -3.78
N GLN A 112 10.02 8.51 -5.00
CA GLN A 112 9.41 7.68 -6.03
C GLN A 112 10.36 6.54 -6.40
N HIS A 113 9.92 5.31 -6.16
CA HIS A 113 10.66 4.10 -6.47
C HIS A 113 10.36 3.62 -7.89
N ALA A 114 9.09 3.73 -8.29
CA ALA A 114 8.65 3.31 -9.62
C ALA A 114 7.39 4.06 -10.04
N ARG A 115 7.23 4.26 -11.34
CA ARG A 115 6.00 4.71 -11.94
C ARG A 115 5.84 3.95 -13.26
N VAL A 116 4.80 3.13 -13.34
CA VAL A 116 4.56 2.28 -14.50
C VAL A 116 3.17 2.59 -15.05
N VAL A 117 3.11 2.91 -16.33
CA VAL A 117 1.87 3.30 -17.00
C VAL A 117 1.57 2.28 -18.10
N GLU A 118 0.35 1.75 -18.10
CA GLU A 118 -0.22 0.82 -19.07
C GLU A 118 0.49 -0.53 -19.15
N THR A 119 1.77 -0.58 -19.41
CA THR A 119 2.55 -1.82 -19.53
C THR A 119 3.84 -1.75 -18.73
N GLY A 120 4.28 -2.87 -18.22
CA GLY A 120 5.51 -3.00 -17.46
C GLY A 120 5.28 -3.66 -16.13
N SER A 121 6.35 -3.85 -15.38
CA SER A 121 6.32 -4.47 -14.06
C SER A 121 6.51 -3.44 -12.97
N ALA A 122 5.71 -3.55 -11.91
CA ALA A 122 5.88 -2.75 -10.69
C ALA A 122 6.30 -3.69 -9.57
N ALA A 123 7.46 -3.43 -8.97
CA ALA A 123 8.05 -4.29 -7.97
C ALA A 123 8.11 -3.60 -6.60
N SER A 124 7.78 -4.36 -5.55
CA SER A 124 7.88 -3.88 -4.17
C SER A 124 9.32 -3.93 -3.69
N SER A 125 9.71 -2.97 -2.87
CA SER A 125 10.97 -3.00 -2.13
C SER A 125 10.81 -3.62 -0.74
N VAL A 126 9.58 -3.60 -0.21
CA VAL A 126 9.26 -4.14 1.13
C VAL A 126 8.98 -5.64 1.07
N ILE A 127 8.19 -6.06 0.09
CA ILE A 127 7.86 -7.48 -0.09
C ILE A 127 8.85 -8.08 -1.08
N ASN A 128 9.82 -8.80 -0.55
CA ASN A 128 10.90 -9.36 -1.34
C ASN A 128 10.38 -10.32 -2.42
N GLY A 129 10.77 -10.05 -3.67
CA GLY A 129 10.38 -10.89 -4.81
C GLY A 129 8.97 -10.64 -5.35
N PHE A 130 8.21 -9.73 -4.75
CA PHE A 130 6.87 -9.43 -5.25
C PHE A 130 6.91 -8.36 -6.35
N TYR A 131 6.26 -8.69 -7.47
CA TYR A 131 6.03 -7.73 -8.55
C TYR A 131 4.70 -8.05 -9.23
N VAL A 132 4.14 -7.08 -9.92
CA VAL A 132 2.93 -7.28 -10.72
C VAL A 132 3.13 -6.74 -12.13
N ASP A 133 2.47 -7.38 -13.07
CA ASP A 133 2.35 -6.88 -14.44
C ASP A 133 1.21 -5.86 -14.46
N VAL A 134 1.56 -4.60 -14.72
CA VAL A 134 0.59 -3.50 -14.65
C VAL A 134 -0.53 -3.67 -15.67
N ALA A 135 -0.23 -4.18 -16.86
CA ALA A 135 -1.28 -4.42 -17.87
C ALA A 135 -2.36 -5.39 -17.38
N GLY A 136 -2.01 -6.33 -16.50
CA GLY A 136 -2.97 -7.28 -15.96
C GLY A 136 -3.83 -6.76 -14.83
N LEU A 137 -3.58 -5.55 -14.33
CA LEU A 137 -4.34 -4.96 -13.23
C LEU A 137 -5.62 -4.25 -13.68
N PHE A 138 -5.69 -3.88 -14.94
CA PHE A 138 -6.77 -3.03 -15.47
C PHE A 138 -7.65 -3.70 -16.51
#